data_2215d7736e5cf0bcddb886c9a3c01e67
#
_entry.id   2215d7736e5cf0bcddb886c9a3c01e67
#
_cell.length_a   1.000
_cell.length_b   1.000
_cell.length_c   1.000
_cell.angle_alpha   90.00
_cell.angle_beta   90.00
_cell.angle_gamma   90.00
#
_symmetry.space_group_name_H-M   'P 1'
#
loop_
_entity.id
_entity.type
_entity.pdbx_description
1 polymer ?
#
loop_
_entity_poly.entity_id
_entity_poly.type
_entity_poly.pdbx_seq_one_letter_code
_entity_poly.pdbx_strand_id
1 'polypeptide(L)'
;MLAEVALNCTAIQIRRLFAIVLTTCFPARAQILWEIHKDSMTDDILHQHRIRCHDPTITFSDEMYNEALIAIEDLCIVIANLPLSNFGMNSPNRTASDLMNTEMNRGLQYSTVEMAAIVARNVPLMNEEQRTIYDRIMLAVSAGQGGFFFLDAPGGTGKTFVISLILAEIRSNNGIALAVASSGIAATLLDGGRTAHSVFKLPLNIQNNPDAVCNIKKQSSMATVLKRCKIIIWDECTMAHKHSLEALNRILKDIKNSDKLFGGTLLVLSGDFRQTLPVIPRSTYADEINACLKSSPLWRNVEKLQLKINMRVQMLQDPSAETFSKQLLDIGDGKVAIDETGYVKLPTDFCTIADSQDTLIEQIFPDVHTQYRNHEWLAERAILAAKNVDVDNFNLKIQNVVARELGII
;
A
#
# COMPACT_ATOMS: atom_id res chain seq x y z
N MET A 1 8.14 -7.97 25.77
CA MET A 1 7.86 -7.64 24.36
C MET A 1 8.15 -6.17 24.03
N LEU A 2 7.39 -5.15 24.51
CA LEU A 2 7.71 -3.72 24.20
C LEU A 2 9.10 -3.28 24.70
N ALA A 3 9.55 -3.73 25.87
CA ALA A 3 10.87 -3.42 26.40
C ALA A 3 12.02 -4.05 25.57
N GLU A 4 11.84 -5.24 25.02
CA GLU A 4 12.81 -5.92 24.15
C GLU A 4 12.88 -5.24 22.78
N VAL A 5 11.71 -4.81 22.26
CA VAL A 5 11.62 -4.11 20.98
C VAL A 5 12.21 -2.69 21.06
N ALA A 6 12.06 -2.02 22.22
CA ALA A 6 12.64 -0.69 22.46
C ALA A 6 14.18 -0.68 22.39
N LEU A 7 14.82 -1.83 22.58
CA LEU A 7 16.29 -1.95 22.51
C LEU A 7 16.83 -2.15 21.09
N ASN A 8 16.00 -2.65 20.14
CA ASN A 8 16.47 -3.11 18.85
C ASN A 8 15.71 -2.51 17.64
N CYS A 9 14.69 -1.68 17.89
CA CYS A 9 13.83 -1.13 16.84
C CYS A 9 13.83 0.40 16.82
N THR A 10 13.52 0.97 15.66
CA THR A 10 13.36 2.42 15.51
C THR A 10 12.10 2.92 16.23
N ALA A 11 12.07 4.18 16.63
CA ALA A 11 10.92 4.80 17.28
C ALA A 11 9.62 4.64 16.46
N ILE A 12 9.69 4.70 15.15
CA ILE A 12 8.55 4.47 14.23
C ILE A 12 8.01 3.04 14.37
N GLN A 13 8.91 2.05 14.44
CA GLN A 13 8.51 0.63 14.59
C GLN A 13 7.89 0.37 15.97
N ILE A 14 8.43 1.00 17.02
CA ILE A 14 7.91 0.91 18.38
C ILE A 14 6.49 1.51 18.43
N ARG A 15 6.26 2.70 17.85
CA ARG A 15 4.92 3.31 17.75
C ARG A 15 3.92 2.43 16.99
N ARG A 16 4.35 1.80 15.88
CA ARG A 16 3.49 0.86 15.14
C ARG A 16 3.10 -0.35 15.96
N LEU A 17 4.07 -0.96 16.64
CA LEU A 17 3.79 -2.10 17.52
C LEU A 17 2.87 -1.70 18.68
N PHE A 18 3.09 -0.53 19.27
CA PHE A 18 2.26 -0.02 20.36
C PHE A 18 0.82 0.20 19.89
N ALA A 19 0.60 0.78 18.72
CA ALA A 19 -0.73 0.92 18.13
C ALA A 19 -1.42 -0.43 17.87
N ILE A 20 -0.68 -1.43 17.40
CA ILE A 20 -1.20 -2.80 17.23
C ILE A 20 -1.60 -3.38 18.59
N VAL A 21 -0.75 -3.27 19.60
CA VAL A 21 -1.06 -3.76 20.97
C VAL A 21 -2.31 -3.08 21.53
N LEU A 22 -2.46 -1.76 21.36
CA LEU A 22 -3.65 -1.04 21.79
C LEU A 22 -4.92 -1.56 21.11
N THR A 23 -4.87 -1.74 19.80
CA THR A 23 -6.04 -2.06 18.96
C THR A 23 -6.42 -3.54 18.98
N THR A 24 -5.50 -4.43 19.32
CA THR A 24 -5.76 -5.89 19.34
C THR A 24 -5.84 -6.47 20.73
N CYS A 25 -5.03 -5.98 21.68
CA CYS A 25 -4.93 -6.56 23.02
C CYS A 25 -5.71 -5.77 24.09
N PHE A 26 -6.12 -4.54 23.81
CA PHE A 26 -6.84 -3.66 24.74
C PHE A 26 -6.25 -3.67 26.18
N PRO A 27 -4.98 -3.30 26.36
CA PRO A 27 -4.29 -3.42 27.64
C PRO A 27 -4.96 -2.52 28.70
N ALA A 28 -5.25 -3.08 29.88
CA ALA A 28 -5.95 -2.38 30.96
C ALA A 28 -5.19 -1.15 31.51
N ARG A 29 -3.91 -0.99 31.21
CA ARG A 29 -3.05 0.11 31.68
C ARG A 29 -2.23 0.72 30.53
N ALA A 30 -2.89 1.07 29.45
CA ALA A 30 -2.26 1.62 28.24
C ALA A 30 -1.45 2.89 28.51
N GLN A 31 -1.97 3.81 29.34
CA GLN A 31 -1.28 5.04 29.74
C GLN A 31 0.05 4.76 30.46
N ILE A 32 0.11 3.76 31.33
CA ILE A 32 1.35 3.40 32.03
C ILE A 32 2.38 2.83 31.06
N LEU A 33 1.95 2.02 30.10
CA LEU A 33 2.84 1.50 29.05
C LEU A 33 3.43 2.64 28.20
N TRP A 34 2.64 3.66 27.90
CA TRP A 34 3.12 4.86 27.23
C TRP A 34 4.18 5.56 28.09
N GLU A 35 3.88 5.88 29.35
CA GLU A 35 4.82 6.61 30.23
C GLU A 35 6.17 5.91 30.38
N ILE A 36 6.20 4.57 30.38
CA ILE A 36 7.43 3.79 30.48
C ILE A 36 8.27 3.86 29.21
N HIS A 37 7.64 3.95 28.03
CA HIS A 37 8.32 3.80 26.74
C HIS A 37 8.29 5.07 25.88
N LYS A 38 7.72 6.18 26.36
CA LYS A 38 7.53 7.41 25.58
C LYS A 38 8.83 7.96 24.98
N ASP A 39 9.94 7.89 25.70
CA ASP A 39 11.24 8.39 25.23
C ASP A 39 11.70 7.59 23.99
N SER A 40 11.65 6.25 24.07
CA SER A 40 11.99 5.40 22.93
C SER A 40 11.04 5.57 21.74
N MET A 41 9.79 5.94 21.97
CA MET A 41 8.80 6.22 20.94
C MET A 41 8.93 7.63 20.34
N THR A 42 9.74 8.50 20.93
CA THR A 42 9.88 9.92 20.55
C THR A 42 11.30 10.26 20.09
N ASP A 43 12.22 9.30 20.12
CA ASP A 43 13.65 9.53 19.85
C ASP A 43 13.93 10.09 18.44
N ASP A 44 13.21 9.62 17.42
CA ASP A 44 13.32 10.13 16.06
C ASP A 44 12.84 11.61 15.94
N ILE A 45 11.81 11.98 16.68
CA ILE A 45 11.29 13.35 16.74
C ILE A 45 12.33 14.25 17.39
N LEU A 46 12.90 13.82 18.52
CA LEU A 46 13.98 14.56 19.20
C LEU A 46 15.20 14.75 18.26
N HIS A 47 15.60 13.68 17.57
CA HIS A 47 16.71 13.74 16.61
C HIS A 47 16.44 14.76 15.49
N GLN A 48 15.24 14.76 14.92
CA GLN A 48 14.84 15.75 13.90
C GLN A 48 14.84 17.20 14.44
N HIS A 49 14.38 17.42 15.68
CA HIS A 49 14.42 18.73 16.30
C HIS A 49 15.85 19.23 16.52
N ARG A 50 16.77 18.36 16.95
CA ARG A 50 18.20 18.69 17.09
C ARG A 50 18.83 19.08 15.76
N ILE A 51 18.53 18.38 14.68
CA ILE A 51 19.02 18.70 13.33
C ILE A 51 18.43 20.05 12.86
N ARG A 52 17.13 20.25 13.02
CA ARG A 52 16.43 21.47 12.57
C ARG A 52 16.91 22.73 13.29
N CYS A 53 17.15 22.65 14.59
CA CYS A 53 17.59 23.76 15.41
C CYS A 53 19.12 23.92 15.45
N HIS A 54 19.89 22.98 14.83
CA HIS A 54 21.34 22.90 14.94
C HIS A 54 21.85 22.89 16.39
N ASP A 55 21.06 22.34 17.32
CA ASP A 55 21.37 22.31 18.75
C ASP A 55 21.27 20.86 19.29
N PRO A 56 22.41 20.21 19.59
CA PRO A 56 22.43 18.85 20.12
C PRO A 56 22.01 18.75 21.60
N THR A 57 21.88 19.90 22.30
CA THR A 57 21.55 19.93 23.74
C THR A 57 20.04 19.85 24.01
N ILE A 58 19.20 19.94 22.98
CA ILE A 58 17.75 19.82 23.11
C ILE A 58 17.39 18.47 23.77
N THR A 59 16.53 18.51 24.76
CA THR A 59 15.96 17.37 25.47
C THR A 59 14.50 17.17 25.08
N PHE A 60 13.88 16.05 25.48
CA PHE A 60 12.46 15.80 25.25
C PHE A 60 11.59 16.92 25.85
N SER A 61 10.57 17.33 25.10
CA SER A 61 9.56 18.30 25.52
C SER A 61 8.15 17.71 25.42
N ASP A 62 7.18 18.34 26.09
CA ASP A 62 5.78 17.92 26.03
C ASP A 62 5.21 18.01 24.62
N GLU A 63 5.68 18.96 23.81
CA GLU A 63 5.30 19.08 22.40
C GLU A 63 5.76 17.86 21.58
N MET A 64 6.99 17.37 21.80
CA MET A 64 7.53 16.19 21.12
C MET A 64 6.76 14.92 21.52
N TYR A 65 6.43 14.75 22.80
CA TYR A 65 5.60 13.66 23.26
C TYR A 65 4.18 13.73 22.68
N ASN A 66 3.62 14.94 22.58
CA ASN A 66 2.32 15.13 21.96
C ASN A 66 2.35 14.78 20.47
N GLU A 67 3.43 15.10 19.75
CA GLU A 67 3.63 14.71 18.34
C GLU A 67 3.68 13.16 18.18
N ALA A 68 4.39 12.49 19.07
CA ALA A 68 4.43 11.02 19.09
C ALA A 68 3.05 10.41 19.40
N LEU A 69 2.27 10.97 20.33
CA LEU A 69 0.90 10.55 20.64
C LEU A 69 -0.04 10.77 19.45
N ILE A 70 0.08 11.88 18.73
CA ILE A 70 -0.68 12.14 17.50
C ILE A 70 -0.39 11.04 16.46
N ALA A 71 0.88 10.69 16.29
CA ALA A 71 1.27 9.63 15.34
C ALA A 71 0.71 8.25 15.73
N ILE A 72 0.67 7.92 17.04
CA ILE A 72 0.09 6.68 17.54
C ILE A 72 -1.44 6.69 17.37
N GLU A 73 -2.11 7.79 17.69
CA GLU A 73 -3.56 7.92 17.50
C GLU A 73 -3.96 7.78 16.03
N ASP A 74 -3.20 8.39 15.12
CA ASP A 74 -3.40 8.24 13.68
C ASP A 74 -3.32 6.78 13.24
N LEU A 75 -2.37 6.00 13.79
CA LEU A 75 -2.26 4.57 13.53
C LEU A 75 -3.47 3.81 14.10
N CYS A 76 -3.90 4.11 15.32
CA CYS A 76 -5.09 3.48 15.95
C CYS A 76 -6.36 3.78 15.14
N ILE A 77 -6.51 5.00 14.64
CA ILE A 77 -7.64 5.38 13.76
C ILE A 77 -7.59 4.61 12.44
N VAL A 78 -6.40 4.43 11.86
CA VAL A 78 -6.23 3.64 10.63
C VAL A 78 -6.56 2.16 10.84
N ILE A 79 -6.12 1.57 11.97
CA ILE A 79 -6.26 0.14 12.24
C ILE A 79 -7.68 -0.21 12.73
N ALA A 80 -8.20 0.53 13.71
CA ALA A 80 -9.43 0.18 14.42
C ALA A 80 -10.53 1.26 14.33
N ASN A 81 -10.26 2.40 13.69
CA ASN A 81 -11.13 3.58 13.65
C ASN A 81 -11.52 4.10 15.06
N LEU A 82 -10.59 4.00 16.02
CA LEU A 82 -10.78 4.40 17.41
C LEU A 82 -9.69 5.39 17.83
N PRO A 83 -10.03 6.51 18.50
CA PRO A 83 -9.05 7.43 19.09
C PRO A 83 -8.43 6.84 20.36
N LEU A 84 -7.32 7.41 20.82
CA LEU A 84 -6.57 6.94 22.00
C LEU A 84 -7.43 6.93 23.29
N SER A 85 -8.41 7.81 23.40
CA SER A 85 -9.33 7.84 24.56
C SER A 85 -10.10 6.53 24.74
N ASN A 86 -10.38 5.79 23.66
CA ASN A 86 -11.07 4.49 23.72
C ASN A 86 -10.19 3.38 24.33
N PHE A 87 -8.89 3.59 24.41
CA PHE A 87 -7.93 2.68 25.00
C PHE A 87 -7.49 3.11 26.42
N GLY A 88 -8.21 4.09 27.03
CA GLY A 88 -7.89 4.59 28.37
C GLY A 88 -6.62 5.44 28.41
N MET A 89 -6.25 6.05 27.30
CA MET A 89 -5.13 6.99 27.18
C MET A 89 -5.62 8.44 27.05
N ASN A 90 -4.77 9.40 27.43
CA ASN A 90 -5.04 10.79 27.20
C ASN A 90 -5.06 11.08 25.70
N SER A 91 -6.07 11.85 25.27
CA SER A 91 -6.11 12.34 23.88
C SER A 91 -4.99 13.35 23.65
N PRO A 92 -4.27 13.27 22.52
CA PRO A 92 -3.27 14.26 22.19
C PRO A 92 -3.91 15.64 21.95
N ASN A 93 -3.18 16.67 22.24
CA ASN A 93 -3.62 18.04 21.96
C ASN A 93 -3.41 18.33 20.46
N ARG A 94 -4.51 18.41 19.71
CA ARG A 94 -4.49 18.72 18.27
C ARG A 94 -4.94 20.16 18.06
N THR A 95 -4.01 21.08 17.89
CA THR A 95 -4.35 22.43 17.45
C THR A 95 -4.76 22.42 15.97
N ALA A 96 -5.58 23.38 15.54
CA ALA A 96 -5.97 23.49 14.12
C ALA A 96 -4.75 23.72 13.21
N SER A 97 -3.68 24.31 13.73
CA SER A 97 -2.39 24.51 13.07
C SER A 97 -1.64 23.18 12.91
N ASP A 98 -1.67 22.29 13.92
CA ASP A 98 -0.97 21.00 13.88
C ASP A 98 -1.61 20.05 12.88
N LEU A 99 -2.95 20.04 12.79
CA LEU A 99 -3.67 19.29 11.76
C LEU A 99 -3.35 19.77 10.35
N MET A 100 -3.16 21.08 10.14
CA MET A 100 -2.74 21.63 8.85
C MET A 100 -1.28 21.29 8.51
N ASN A 101 -0.41 21.32 9.50
CA ASN A 101 1.02 21.05 9.31
C ASN A 101 1.33 19.57 9.15
N THR A 102 0.62 18.67 9.84
CA THR A 102 0.91 17.23 9.83
C THR A 102 0.86 16.61 8.42
N GLU A 103 -0.19 16.85 7.64
CA GLU A 103 -0.30 16.30 6.28
C GLU A 103 0.68 16.96 5.30
N MET A 104 0.95 18.26 5.47
CA MET A 104 1.97 18.95 4.68
C MET A 104 3.37 18.48 5.05
N ASN A 105 3.67 18.32 6.33
CA ASN A 105 4.95 17.82 6.81
C ASN A 105 5.19 16.37 6.32
N ARG A 106 4.17 15.51 6.33
CA ARG A 106 4.26 14.17 5.73
C ARG A 106 4.61 14.20 4.24
N GLY A 107 4.05 15.16 3.51
CA GLY A 107 4.36 15.33 2.08
C GLY A 107 5.77 15.85 1.80
N LEU A 108 6.40 16.52 2.77
CA LEU A 108 7.69 17.19 2.65
C LEU A 108 8.76 16.62 3.60
N GLN A 109 8.49 15.55 4.33
CA GLN A 109 9.39 14.97 5.34
C GLN A 109 10.63 14.28 4.75
N TYR A 110 10.71 14.16 3.44
CA TYR A 110 11.77 13.41 2.77
C TYR A 110 13.05 14.25 2.68
N SER A 111 14.19 13.62 2.99
CA SER A 111 15.51 14.21 2.78
C SER A 111 15.76 14.36 1.27
N THR A 112 15.86 15.60 0.80
CA THR A 112 16.13 15.88 -0.62
C THR A 112 17.47 15.28 -1.08
N VAL A 113 18.47 15.26 -0.19
CA VAL A 113 19.80 14.68 -0.47
C VAL A 113 19.72 13.17 -0.60
N GLU A 114 19.01 12.49 0.30
CA GLU A 114 18.78 11.04 0.23
C GLU A 114 18.00 10.66 -1.03
N MET A 115 16.90 11.38 -1.32
CA MET A 115 16.11 11.13 -2.52
C MET A 115 16.93 11.33 -3.79
N ALA A 116 17.73 12.40 -3.87
CA ALA A 116 18.62 12.64 -5.01
C ALA A 116 19.69 11.54 -5.16
N ALA A 117 20.25 11.04 -4.05
CA ALA A 117 21.20 9.94 -4.07
C ALA A 117 20.56 8.63 -4.57
N ILE A 118 19.32 8.33 -4.15
CA ILE A 118 18.54 7.18 -4.65
C ILE A 118 18.35 7.28 -6.15
N VAL A 119 17.94 8.44 -6.65
CA VAL A 119 17.73 8.69 -8.08
C VAL A 119 19.04 8.52 -8.85
N ALA A 120 20.10 9.20 -8.44
CA ALA A 120 21.41 9.14 -9.11
C ALA A 120 21.95 7.71 -9.21
N ARG A 121 21.74 6.89 -8.17
CA ARG A 121 22.20 5.50 -8.14
C ARG A 121 21.36 4.56 -8.98
N ASN A 122 20.02 4.73 -8.98
CA ASN A 122 19.13 3.69 -9.49
C ASN A 122 18.54 4.02 -10.89
N VAL A 123 18.45 5.29 -11.30
CA VAL A 123 17.99 5.65 -12.66
C VAL A 123 18.86 5.04 -13.77
N PRO A 124 20.21 4.96 -13.63
CA PRO A 124 21.04 4.27 -14.60
C PRO A 124 20.81 2.75 -14.70
N LEU A 125 20.15 2.14 -13.70
CA LEU A 125 19.84 0.70 -13.68
C LEU A 125 18.53 0.34 -14.39
N MET A 126 17.77 1.33 -14.82
CA MET A 126 16.53 1.10 -15.58
C MET A 126 16.84 0.48 -16.94
N ASN A 127 16.03 -0.48 -17.35
CA ASN A 127 16.00 -0.91 -18.74
C ASN A 127 15.34 0.17 -19.62
N GLU A 128 15.39 -0.02 -20.95
CA GLU A 128 14.90 0.96 -21.92
C GLU A 128 13.38 1.25 -21.77
N GLU A 129 12.56 0.23 -21.54
CA GLU A 129 11.12 0.42 -21.32
C GLU A 129 10.85 1.23 -20.04
N GLN A 130 11.50 0.87 -18.94
CA GLN A 130 11.37 1.56 -17.67
C GLN A 130 11.82 3.01 -17.77
N ARG A 131 12.93 3.27 -18.47
CA ARG A 131 13.46 4.60 -18.70
C ARG A 131 12.52 5.45 -19.53
N THR A 132 11.97 4.91 -20.61
CA THR A 132 11.00 5.60 -21.46
C THR A 132 9.78 6.04 -20.67
N ILE A 133 9.24 5.19 -19.81
CA ILE A 133 8.08 5.48 -18.95
C ILE A 133 8.44 6.55 -17.92
N TYR A 134 9.58 6.41 -17.25
CA TYR A 134 10.07 7.39 -16.29
C TYR A 134 10.20 8.78 -16.94
N ASP A 135 10.90 8.89 -18.05
CA ASP A 135 11.13 10.15 -18.77
C ASP A 135 9.78 10.75 -19.25
N ARG A 136 8.85 9.92 -19.74
CA ARG A 136 7.52 10.36 -20.18
C ARG A 136 6.71 10.98 -19.03
N ILE A 137 6.71 10.36 -17.85
CA ILE A 137 6.00 10.87 -16.68
C ILE A 137 6.69 12.11 -16.13
N MET A 138 8.03 12.13 -16.05
CA MET A 138 8.78 13.29 -15.57
C MET A 138 8.63 14.50 -16.49
N LEU A 139 8.53 14.30 -17.80
CA LEU A 139 8.19 15.35 -18.75
C LEU A 139 6.81 15.95 -18.46
N ALA A 140 5.81 15.12 -18.16
CA ALA A 140 4.47 15.59 -17.81
C ALA A 140 4.44 16.34 -16.48
N VAL A 141 5.23 15.89 -15.48
CA VAL A 141 5.42 16.61 -14.21
C VAL A 141 6.01 17.99 -14.44
N SER A 142 7.06 18.08 -15.26
CA SER A 142 7.76 19.34 -15.57
C SER A 142 6.88 20.30 -16.36
N ALA A 143 6.06 19.80 -17.28
CA ALA A 143 5.11 20.61 -18.06
C ALA A 143 3.99 21.25 -17.19
N GLY A 144 3.66 20.65 -16.05
CA GLY A 144 2.65 21.17 -15.10
C GLY A 144 1.22 21.26 -15.65
N GLN A 145 0.94 20.61 -16.77
CA GLN A 145 -0.36 20.66 -17.45
C GLN A 145 -1.35 19.59 -16.97
N GLY A 146 -0.92 18.75 -16.00
CA GLY A 146 -1.64 17.56 -15.58
C GLY A 146 -1.44 16.41 -16.56
N GLY A 147 -2.23 15.36 -16.39
CA GLY A 147 -2.19 14.17 -17.23
C GLY A 147 -2.92 13.01 -16.59
N PHE A 148 -3.28 12.01 -17.39
CA PHE A 148 -3.94 10.81 -16.91
C PHE A 148 -3.33 9.59 -17.57
N PHE A 149 -2.54 8.84 -16.81
CA PHE A 149 -1.78 7.69 -17.28
C PHE A 149 -2.23 6.41 -16.62
N PHE A 150 -2.14 5.31 -17.34
CA PHE A 150 -2.25 3.96 -16.81
C PHE A 150 -1.00 3.16 -17.17
N LEU A 151 -0.24 2.77 -16.15
CA LEU A 151 0.91 1.90 -16.24
C LEU A 151 0.45 0.44 -16.14
N ASP A 152 0.29 -0.21 -17.30
CA ASP A 152 0.00 -1.64 -17.43
C ASP A 152 1.31 -2.42 -17.23
N ALA A 153 1.40 -3.15 -16.14
CA ALA A 153 2.64 -3.77 -15.73
C ALA A 153 2.38 -5.13 -15.07
N PRO A 154 2.55 -6.24 -15.80
CA PRO A 154 2.50 -7.58 -15.23
C PRO A 154 3.47 -7.75 -14.06
N GLY A 155 3.21 -8.75 -13.22
CA GLY A 155 4.08 -9.08 -12.09
C GLY A 155 5.52 -9.32 -12.53
N GLY A 156 6.49 -8.78 -11.79
CA GLY A 156 7.91 -8.98 -12.08
C GLY A 156 8.54 -7.99 -13.06
N THR A 157 7.79 -7.07 -13.66
CA THR A 157 8.32 -6.09 -14.63
C THR A 157 9.03 -4.89 -14.02
N GLY A 158 9.11 -4.80 -12.69
CA GLY A 158 9.74 -3.69 -11.98
C GLY A 158 8.85 -2.45 -11.85
N LYS A 159 7.53 -2.59 -11.90
CA LYS A 159 6.54 -1.52 -11.69
C LYS A 159 6.85 -0.66 -10.47
N THR A 160 6.99 -1.29 -9.29
CA THR A 160 7.26 -0.61 -8.02
C THR A 160 8.60 0.13 -8.04
N PHE A 161 9.61 -0.41 -8.71
CA PHE A 161 10.91 0.23 -8.87
C PHE A 161 10.79 1.56 -9.63
N VAL A 162 10.10 1.57 -10.79
CA VAL A 162 9.87 2.80 -11.57
C VAL A 162 9.06 3.82 -10.77
N ILE A 163 7.99 3.38 -10.10
CA ILE A 163 7.15 4.24 -9.24
C ILE A 163 7.97 4.88 -8.13
N SER A 164 8.79 4.08 -7.43
CA SER A 164 9.64 4.59 -6.33
C SER A 164 10.62 5.64 -6.81
N LEU A 165 11.19 5.49 -8.01
CA LEU A 165 12.11 6.47 -8.57
C LEU A 165 11.42 7.75 -9.01
N ILE A 166 10.21 7.68 -9.59
CA ILE A 166 9.40 8.87 -9.91
C ILE A 166 9.06 9.64 -8.62
N LEU A 167 8.65 8.94 -7.56
CA LEU A 167 8.37 9.55 -6.26
C LEU A 167 9.63 10.22 -5.68
N ALA A 168 10.76 9.52 -5.71
CA ALA A 168 12.04 10.02 -5.20
C ALA A 168 12.50 11.27 -5.96
N GLU A 169 12.42 11.29 -7.29
CA GLU A 169 12.80 12.45 -8.12
C GLU A 169 11.98 13.69 -7.76
N ILE A 170 10.67 13.55 -7.62
CA ILE A 170 9.81 14.69 -7.29
C ILE A 170 10.08 15.18 -5.87
N ARG A 171 10.32 14.28 -4.92
CA ARG A 171 10.63 14.59 -3.52
C ARG A 171 12.02 15.20 -3.36
N SER A 172 13.01 14.80 -4.16
CA SER A 172 14.33 15.42 -4.17
C SER A 172 14.29 16.90 -4.55
N ASN A 173 13.29 17.28 -5.34
CA ASN A 173 13.01 18.66 -5.76
C ASN A 173 11.97 19.37 -4.86
N ASN A 174 11.83 18.97 -3.61
CA ASN A 174 10.82 19.51 -2.66
C ASN A 174 9.38 19.48 -3.19
N GLY A 175 9.08 18.60 -4.13
CA GLY A 175 7.74 18.40 -4.67
C GLY A 175 6.91 17.44 -3.82
N ILE A 176 5.62 17.71 -3.71
CA ILE A 176 4.68 16.77 -3.08
C ILE A 176 4.26 15.73 -4.10
N ALA A 177 4.60 14.48 -3.82
CA ALA A 177 4.19 13.31 -4.59
C ALA A 177 3.44 12.33 -3.68
N LEU A 178 2.17 12.08 -3.99
CA LEU A 178 1.32 11.19 -3.22
C LEU A 178 1.39 9.76 -3.78
N ALA A 179 1.77 8.82 -2.92
CA ALA A 179 1.70 7.39 -3.19
C ALA A 179 0.47 6.80 -2.51
N VAL A 180 -0.44 6.25 -3.28
CA VAL A 180 -1.64 5.59 -2.75
C VAL A 180 -1.80 4.20 -3.38
N ALA A 181 -2.45 3.29 -2.67
CA ALA A 181 -2.76 1.97 -3.18
C ALA A 181 -4.17 1.53 -2.81
N SER A 182 -4.71 0.55 -3.52
CA SER A 182 -6.06 0.04 -3.27
C SER A 182 -6.13 -0.85 -2.02
N SER A 183 -5.02 -1.47 -1.59
CA SER A 183 -4.94 -2.30 -0.38
C SER A 183 -3.88 -1.79 0.59
N GLY A 184 -4.02 -2.16 1.88
CA GLY A 184 -3.04 -1.83 2.92
C GLY A 184 -1.66 -2.42 2.62
N ILE A 185 -1.60 -3.68 2.20
CA ILE A 185 -0.35 -4.38 1.86
C ILE A 185 0.36 -3.67 0.71
N ALA A 186 -0.34 -3.37 -0.39
CA ALA A 186 0.27 -2.66 -1.51
C ALA A 186 0.76 -1.25 -1.12
N ALA A 187 0.05 -0.57 -0.21
CA ALA A 187 0.48 0.73 0.28
C ALA A 187 1.81 0.67 1.06
N THR A 188 2.08 -0.42 1.80
CA THR A 188 3.35 -0.57 2.55
C THR A 188 4.57 -0.79 1.66
N LEU A 189 4.37 -1.20 0.41
CA LEU A 189 5.45 -1.38 -0.57
C LEU A 189 5.94 -0.05 -1.17
N LEU A 190 5.18 1.01 -1.00
CA LEU A 190 5.53 2.34 -1.49
C LEU A 190 6.01 3.21 -0.33
N ASP A 191 7.11 3.91 -0.50
CA ASP A 191 7.61 4.83 0.51
C ASP A 191 6.61 5.95 0.78
N GLY A 192 6.16 6.06 2.05
CA GLY A 192 5.08 6.97 2.46
C GLY A 192 3.71 6.63 1.86
N GLY A 193 3.55 5.39 1.36
CA GLY A 193 2.30 4.93 0.76
C GLY A 193 1.17 4.77 1.77
N ARG A 194 -0.04 5.10 1.35
CA ARG A 194 -1.28 5.02 2.12
C ARG A 194 -2.39 4.42 1.27
N THR A 195 -3.44 3.90 1.90
CA THR A 195 -4.59 3.43 1.13
C THR A 195 -5.36 4.60 0.52
N ALA A 196 -5.91 4.40 -0.69
CA ALA A 196 -6.72 5.40 -1.37
C ALA A 196 -7.92 5.84 -0.52
N HIS A 197 -8.55 4.92 0.22
CA HIS A 197 -9.64 5.22 1.15
C HIS A 197 -9.20 6.17 2.27
N SER A 198 -8.01 5.97 2.83
CA SER A 198 -7.47 6.83 3.88
C SER A 198 -7.14 8.24 3.37
N VAL A 199 -6.47 8.34 2.21
CA VAL A 199 -6.01 9.62 1.65
C VAL A 199 -7.17 10.43 1.09
N PHE A 200 -8.01 9.81 0.27
CA PHE A 200 -9.10 10.51 -0.42
C PHE A 200 -10.40 10.53 0.38
N LYS A 201 -10.43 9.89 1.57
CA LYS A 201 -11.67 9.77 2.38
C LYS A 201 -12.83 9.25 1.54
N LEU A 202 -12.57 8.18 0.77
CA LEU A 202 -13.58 7.54 -0.05
C LEU A 202 -14.69 6.93 0.83
N PRO A 203 -15.96 7.10 0.48
CA PRO A 203 -17.05 6.45 1.20
C PRO A 203 -16.94 4.91 1.11
N LEU A 204 -17.24 4.22 2.21
CA LEU A 204 -17.19 2.75 2.24
C LEU A 204 -18.26 2.10 1.35
N ASN A 205 -19.40 2.80 1.15
CA ASN A 205 -20.52 2.37 0.31
C ASN A 205 -20.45 2.90 -1.12
N ILE A 206 -19.26 3.20 -1.63
CA ILE A 206 -19.04 3.86 -2.92
C ILE A 206 -19.62 3.08 -4.11
N GLN A 207 -19.70 1.75 -4.01
CA GLN A 207 -20.30 0.88 -5.03
C GLN A 207 -21.77 1.21 -5.31
N ASN A 208 -22.50 1.60 -4.29
CA ASN A 208 -23.96 1.86 -4.35
C ASN A 208 -24.31 3.33 -4.64
N ASN A 209 -23.30 4.20 -4.76
CA ASN A 209 -23.52 5.63 -4.95
C ASN A 209 -22.67 6.16 -6.12
N PRO A 210 -23.24 6.25 -7.33
CA PRO A 210 -22.53 6.78 -8.50
C PRO A 210 -22.08 8.24 -8.33
N ASP A 211 -22.82 9.03 -7.54
CA ASP A 211 -22.53 10.44 -7.27
C ASP A 211 -21.69 10.66 -6.02
N ALA A 212 -21.10 9.58 -5.47
CA ALA A 212 -20.27 9.67 -4.29
C ALA A 212 -19.18 10.74 -4.44
N VAL A 213 -18.93 11.47 -3.36
CA VAL A 213 -17.88 12.48 -3.26
C VAL A 213 -16.92 12.08 -2.13
N CYS A 214 -15.64 12.35 -2.32
CA CYS A 214 -14.65 12.18 -1.26
C CYS A 214 -14.96 13.12 -0.09
N ASN A 215 -14.90 12.64 1.15
CA ASN A 215 -15.22 13.43 2.34
C ASN A 215 -14.01 14.31 2.75
N ILE A 216 -13.59 15.21 1.87
CA ILE A 216 -12.49 16.15 2.10
C ILE A 216 -13.04 17.57 2.07
N LYS A 217 -12.95 18.28 3.19
CA LYS A 217 -13.35 19.69 3.26
C LYS A 217 -12.31 20.56 2.53
N LYS A 218 -12.75 21.57 1.76
CA LYS A 218 -11.86 22.48 0.99
C LYS A 218 -10.79 23.17 1.84
N GLN A 219 -11.07 23.41 3.12
CA GLN A 219 -10.16 24.08 4.06
C GLN A 219 -9.31 23.09 4.87
N SER A 220 -9.40 21.78 4.60
CA SER A 220 -8.63 20.79 5.35
C SER A 220 -7.17 20.75 4.89
N SER A 221 -6.29 20.23 5.77
CA SER A 221 -4.88 19.97 5.47
C SER A 221 -4.71 19.09 4.23
N MET A 222 -5.52 18.05 4.08
CA MET A 222 -5.49 17.17 2.91
C MET A 222 -5.85 17.92 1.62
N ALA A 223 -6.83 18.83 1.65
CA ALA A 223 -7.15 19.66 0.50
C ALA A 223 -5.97 20.57 0.11
N THR A 224 -5.22 21.10 1.08
CA THR A 224 -4.00 21.88 0.84
C THR A 224 -2.90 21.05 0.19
N VAL A 225 -2.70 19.81 0.68
CA VAL A 225 -1.76 18.85 0.06
C VAL A 225 -2.16 18.54 -1.37
N LEU A 226 -3.43 18.22 -1.63
CA LEU A 226 -3.94 17.93 -2.98
C LEU A 226 -3.82 19.13 -3.94
N LYS A 227 -3.97 20.37 -3.44
CA LYS A 227 -3.72 21.59 -4.25
C LYS A 227 -2.27 21.70 -4.71
N ARG A 228 -1.31 21.38 -3.83
CA ARG A 228 0.13 21.52 -4.07
C ARG A 228 0.76 20.28 -4.70
N CYS A 229 0.05 19.16 -4.69
CA CYS A 229 0.54 17.89 -5.19
C CYS A 229 0.88 17.97 -6.68
N LYS A 230 2.11 17.53 -7.03
CA LYS A 230 2.61 17.46 -8.41
C LYS A 230 2.08 16.24 -9.13
N ILE A 231 2.01 15.11 -8.42
CA ILE A 231 1.58 13.82 -8.94
C ILE A 231 0.86 13.01 -7.87
N ILE A 232 -0.14 12.26 -8.29
CA ILE A 232 -0.77 11.19 -7.52
C ILE A 232 -0.47 9.89 -8.26
N ILE A 233 0.17 8.94 -7.58
CA ILE A 233 0.38 7.58 -8.11
C ILE A 233 -0.53 6.64 -7.30
N TRP A 234 -1.41 5.94 -8.00
CA TRP A 234 -2.34 4.99 -7.41
C TRP A 234 -2.02 3.58 -7.89
N ASP A 235 -1.32 2.83 -7.04
CA ASP A 235 -0.93 1.46 -7.33
C ASP A 235 -2.04 0.46 -6.99
N GLU A 236 -1.99 -0.71 -7.65
CA GLU A 236 -3.02 -1.76 -7.60
C GLU A 236 -4.43 -1.18 -7.81
N CYS A 237 -4.54 -0.21 -8.72
CA CYS A 237 -5.79 0.51 -9.01
C CYS A 237 -6.88 -0.42 -9.55
N THR A 238 -6.53 -1.56 -10.14
CA THR A 238 -7.46 -2.52 -10.74
C THR A 238 -8.45 -3.10 -9.73
N MET A 239 -8.09 -3.10 -8.43
CA MET A 239 -8.97 -3.52 -7.34
C MET A 239 -9.99 -2.44 -6.94
N ALA A 240 -9.87 -1.21 -7.45
CA ALA A 240 -10.75 -0.10 -7.08
C ALA A 240 -12.01 -0.07 -7.95
N HIS A 241 -13.14 0.27 -7.32
CA HIS A 241 -14.40 0.51 -8.03
C HIS A 241 -14.32 1.78 -8.88
N LYS A 242 -14.88 1.80 -10.09
CA LYS A 242 -14.88 2.96 -11.01
C LYS A 242 -15.35 4.26 -10.35
N HIS A 243 -16.34 4.19 -9.48
CA HIS A 243 -16.86 5.37 -8.76
C HIS A 243 -15.81 6.01 -7.85
N SER A 244 -14.79 5.27 -7.41
CA SER A 244 -13.67 5.84 -6.64
C SER A 244 -12.84 6.80 -7.48
N LEU A 245 -12.58 6.45 -8.75
CA LEU A 245 -11.89 7.32 -9.70
C LEU A 245 -12.73 8.55 -10.03
N GLU A 246 -14.02 8.37 -10.21
CA GLU A 246 -14.97 9.45 -10.51
C GLU A 246 -15.13 10.41 -9.32
N ALA A 247 -15.20 9.88 -8.09
CA ALA A 247 -15.22 10.68 -6.87
C ALA A 247 -13.93 11.49 -6.70
N LEU A 248 -12.77 10.88 -7.00
CA LEU A 248 -11.49 11.58 -7.00
C LEU A 248 -11.45 12.72 -8.02
N ASN A 249 -11.96 12.48 -9.22
CA ASN A 249 -12.05 13.53 -10.24
C ASN A 249 -12.93 14.70 -9.79
N ARG A 250 -14.10 14.43 -9.20
CA ARG A 250 -15.01 15.47 -8.68
C ARG A 250 -14.34 16.32 -7.61
N ILE A 251 -13.74 15.68 -6.60
CA ILE A 251 -13.12 16.43 -5.51
C ILE A 251 -11.89 17.23 -5.94
N LEU A 252 -11.07 16.71 -6.85
CA LEU A 252 -9.90 17.45 -7.35
C LEU A 252 -10.29 18.67 -8.17
N LYS A 253 -11.33 18.57 -9.01
CA LYS A 253 -11.91 19.72 -9.71
C LYS A 253 -12.40 20.78 -8.74
N ASP A 254 -13.11 20.36 -7.71
CA ASP A 254 -13.68 21.25 -6.69
C ASP A 254 -12.59 21.92 -5.83
N ILE A 255 -11.59 21.17 -5.34
CA ILE A 255 -10.48 21.70 -4.54
C ILE A 255 -9.61 22.68 -5.34
N LYS A 256 -9.32 22.37 -6.61
CA LYS A 256 -8.45 23.18 -7.48
C LYS A 256 -9.21 24.26 -8.25
N ASN A 257 -10.53 24.30 -8.09
CA ASN A 257 -11.41 25.21 -8.85
C ASN A 257 -11.11 25.20 -10.35
N SER A 258 -11.07 24.01 -10.94
CA SER A 258 -10.66 23.78 -12.34
C SER A 258 -11.48 22.67 -12.97
N ASP A 259 -12.06 22.93 -14.14
CA ASP A 259 -12.84 21.95 -14.92
C ASP A 259 -11.98 20.93 -15.68
N LYS A 260 -10.66 21.10 -15.66
CA LYS A 260 -9.74 20.12 -16.26
C LYS A 260 -9.90 18.76 -15.59
N LEU A 261 -9.59 17.70 -16.32
CA LEU A 261 -9.58 16.35 -15.78
C LEU A 261 -8.70 16.31 -14.52
N PHE A 262 -9.22 15.74 -13.42
CA PHE A 262 -8.59 15.72 -12.09
C PHE A 262 -8.13 17.10 -11.60
N GLY A 263 -8.85 18.18 -11.96
CA GLY A 263 -8.45 19.55 -11.63
C GLY A 263 -7.08 19.95 -12.19
N GLY A 264 -6.59 19.28 -13.23
CA GLY A 264 -5.26 19.46 -13.80
C GLY A 264 -4.14 18.81 -12.99
N THR A 265 -4.45 17.88 -12.07
CA THR A 265 -3.46 17.07 -11.37
C THR A 265 -2.96 15.95 -12.29
N LEU A 266 -1.66 15.66 -12.24
CA LEU A 266 -1.12 14.47 -12.89
C LEU A 266 -1.50 13.23 -12.07
N LEU A 267 -2.27 12.32 -12.66
CA LEU A 267 -2.67 11.05 -12.07
C LEU A 267 -2.05 9.90 -12.86
N VAL A 268 -1.30 9.05 -12.18
CA VAL A 268 -0.77 7.80 -12.70
C VAL A 268 -1.45 6.66 -11.97
N LEU A 269 -2.27 5.91 -12.66
CA LEU A 269 -2.79 4.63 -12.21
C LEU A 269 -1.80 3.54 -12.57
N SER A 270 -1.60 2.55 -11.72
CA SER A 270 -0.79 1.37 -12.03
C SER A 270 -1.44 0.09 -11.55
N GLY A 271 -1.22 -0.99 -12.26
CA GLY A 271 -1.78 -2.30 -11.95
C GLY A 271 -1.77 -3.26 -13.13
N ASP A 272 -2.37 -4.41 -12.92
CA ASP A 272 -2.49 -5.46 -13.91
C ASP A 272 -3.92 -6.01 -13.91
N PHE A 273 -4.67 -5.76 -14.99
CA PHE A 273 -6.06 -6.23 -15.13
C PHE A 273 -6.21 -7.74 -15.32
N ARG A 274 -5.10 -8.50 -15.40
CA ARG A 274 -5.10 -9.96 -15.37
C ARG A 274 -5.23 -10.48 -13.94
N GLN A 275 -5.02 -9.60 -12.95
CA GLN A 275 -5.12 -9.90 -11.53
C GLN A 275 -6.53 -9.57 -11.00
N THR A 276 -6.63 -9.25 -9.73
CA THR A 276 -7.89 -9.03 -9.02
C THR A 276 -8.64 -7.79 -9.53
N LEU A 277 -9.91 -7.95 -9.86
CA LEU A 277 -10.88 -6.89 -10.13
C LEU A 277 -11.56 -6.43 -8.83
N PRO A 278 -12.37 -5.35 -8.86
CA PRO A 278 -13.14 -4.91 -7.70
C PRO A 278 -14.05 -6.03 -7.17
N VAL A 279 -13.92 -6.35 -5.88
CA VAL A 279 -14.77 -7.34 -5.24
C VAL A 279 -16.09 -6.70 -4.81
N ILE A 280 -17.21 -7.20 -5.33
CA ILE A 280 -18.53 -6.74 -4.99
C ILE A 280 -19.29 -7.90 -4.32
N PRO A 281 -19.69 -7.76 -3.06
CA PRO A 281 -20.40 -8.82 -2.36
C PRO A 281 -21.69 -9.22 -3.09
N ARG A 282 -21.89 -10.52 -3.33
CA ARG A 282 -23.07 -11.11 -3.98
C ARG A 282 -23.30 -10.62 -5.42
N SER A 283 -22.25 -10.20 -6.11
CA SER A 283 -22.31 -9.74 -7.50
C SER A 283 -22.30 -10.90 -8.50
N THR A 284 -22.71 -10.56 -9.72
CA THR A 284 -22.46 -11.37 -10.91
C THR A 284 -21.14 -10.95 -11.55
N TYR A 285 -20.60 -11.78 -12.45
CA TYR A 285 -19.42 -11.42 -13.25
C TYR A 285 -19.62 -10.15 -14.09
N ALA A 286 -20.83 -9.90 -14.57
CA ALA A 286 -21.16 -8.69 -15.30
C ALA A 286 -21.08 -7.43 -14.40
N ASP A 287 -21.47 -7.56 -13.13
CA ASP A 287 -21.36 -6.46 -12.15
C ASP A 287 -19.90 -6.13 -11.85
N GLU A 288 -19.02 -7.14 -11.73
CA GLU A 288 -17.59 -6.94 -11.52
C GLU A 288 -16.93 -6.22 -12.71
N ILE A 289 -17.27 -6.62 -13.95
CA ILE A 289 -16.78 -5.94 -15.15
C ILE A 289 -17.30 -4.50 -15.19
N ASN A 290 -18.56 -4.27 -14.85
CA ASN A 290 -19.15 -2.92 -14.83
C ASN A 290 -18.54 -2.05 -13.72
N ALA A 291 -18.07 -2.65 -12.62
CA ALA A 291 -17.40 -1.95 -11.54
C ALA A 291 -15.95 -1.56 -11.87
N CYS A 292 -15.35 -2.23 -12.84
CA CYS A 292 -13.96 -2.03 -13.23
C CYS A 292 -13.70 -0.57 -13.67
N LEU A 293 -12.49 -0.07 -13.44
CA LEU A 293 -12.07 1.28 -13.86
C LEU A 293 -12.20 1.51 -15.36
N LYS A 294 -12.01 0.46 -16.18
CA LYS A 294 -12.19 0.53 -17.64
C LYS A 294 -13.61 0.90 -18.04
N SER A 295 -14.60 0.62 -17.20
CA SER A 295 -16.01 0.97 -17.43
C SER A 295 -16.36 2.41 -17.03
N SER A 296 -15.42 3.18 -16.46
CA SER A 296 -15.62 4.61 -16.18
C SER A 296 -15.54 5.44 -17.47
N PRO A 297 -16.43 6.45 -17.66
CA PRO A 297 -16.31 7.40 -18.75
C PRO A 297 -14.97 8.14 -18.79
N LEU A 298 -14.27 8.25 -17.67
CA LEU A 298 -12.96 8.90 -17.57
C LEU A 298 -11.88 8.10 -18.28
N TRP A 299 -12.03 6.76 -18.36
CA TRP A 299 -11.01 5.86 -18.92
C TRP A 299 -10.63 6.14 -20.36
N ARG A 300 -11.56 6.70 -21.16
CA ARG A 300 -11.30 7.10 -22.56
C ARG A 300 -10.18 8.14 -22.72
N ASN A 301 -9.86 8.87 -21.64
CA ASN A 301 -8.86 9.92 -21.65
C ASN A 301 -7.48 9.42 -21.13
N VAL A 302 -7.35 8.13 -20.82
CA VAL A 302 -6.12 7.57 -20.25
C VAL A 302 -5.08 7.32 -21.34
N GLU A 303 -3.86 7.81 -21.12
CA GLU A 303 -2.69 7.41 -21.89
C GLU A 303 -2.11 6.13 -21.28
N LYS A 304 -1.99 5.08 -22.09
CA LYS A 304 -1.49 3.78 -21.64
C LYS A 304 0.02 3.69 -21.81
N LEU A 305 0.70 3.35 -20.73
CA LEU A 305 2.12 3.03 -20.68
C LEU A 305 2.25 1.55 -20.32
N GLN A 306 3.17 0.81 -20.92
CA GLN A 306 3.25 -0.64 -20.73
C GLN A 306 4.68 -1.08 -20.46
N LEU A 307 4.86 -1.90 -19.39
CA LEU A 307 6.06 -2.68 -19.13
C LEU A 307 5.80 -4.13 -19.55
N LYS A 308 6.70 -4.69 -20.35
CA LYS A 308 6.59 -6.07 -20.90
C LYS A 308 7.70 -6.98 -20.40
N ILE A 309 8.88 -6.43 -20.19
CA ILE A 309 10.07 -7.19 -19.83
C ILE A 309 9.95 -7.64 -18.37
N ASN A 310 9.91 -8.97 -18.15
CA ASN A 310 9.88 -9.54 -16.80
C ASN A 310 11.29 -9.57 -16.20
N MET A 311 11.60 -8.54 -15.41
CA MET A 311 12.90 -8.39 -14.73
C MET A 311 13.17 -9.50 -13.72
N ARG A 312 12.12 -10.03 -13.07
CA ARG A 312 12.27 -11.14 -12.11
C ARG A 312 12.80 -12.39 -12.79
N VAL A 313 12.25 -12.73 -13.96
CA VAL A 313 12.73 -13.86 -14.75
C VAL A 313 14.17 -13.64 -15.22
N GLN A 314 14.49 -12.44 -15.70
CA GLN A 314 15.87 -12.13 -16.12
C GLN A 314 16.88 -12.25 -14.97
N MET A 315 16.51 -11.85 -13.76
CA MET A 315 17.38 -11.95 -12.58
C MET A 315 17.58 -13.40 -12.10
N LEU A 316 16.60 -14.29 -12.29
CA LEU A 316 16.67 -15.69 -11.88
C LEU A 316 17.61 -16.52 -12.79
N GLN A 317 17.85 -16.08 -14.03
CA GLN A 317 18.66 -16.79 -15.03
C GLN A 317 18.22 -18.26 -15.22
N ASP A 318 16.96 -18.58 -15.01
CA ASP A 318 16.36 -19.90 -15.11
C ASP A 318 15.49 -19.98 -16.37
N PRO A 319 15.85 -20.79 -17.37
CA PRO A 319 15.04 -20.95 -18.60
C PRO A 319 13.61 -21.46 -18.34
N SER A 320 13.39 -22.22 -17.28
CA SER A 320 12.08 -22.72 -16.90
C SER A 320 11.16 -21.60 -16.41
N ALA A 321 11.72 -20.60 -15.75
CA ALA A 321 11.00 -19.43 -15.27
C ALA A 321 10.42 -18.57 -16.40
N GLU A 322 11.10 -18.51 -17.55
CA GLU A 322 10.61 -17.78 -18.74
C GLU A 322 9.36 -18.47 -19.31
N THR A 323 9.42 -19.78 -19.47
CA THR A 323 8.29 -20.58 -19.96
C THR A 323 7.08 -20.48 -19.02
N PHE A 324 7.32 -20.62 -17.72
CA PHE A 324 6.27 -20.48 -16.70
C PHE A 324 5.64 -19.09 -16.68
N SER A 325 6.46 -18.04 -16.77
CA SER A 325 5.97 -16.66 -16.85
C SER A 325 5.08 -16.41 -18.06
N LYS A 326 5.46 -16.98 -19.22
CA LYS A 326 4.64 -16.90 -20.44
C LYS A 326 3.32 -17.66 -20.29
N GLN A 327 3.33 -18.85 -19.72
CA GLN A 327 2.12 -19.62 -19.45
C GLN A 327 1.15 -18.85 -18.54
N LEU A 328 1.66 -18.20 -17.46
CA LEU A 328 0.85 -17.36 -16.58
C LEU A 328 0.21 -16.18 -17.32
N LEU A 329 0.95 -15.51 -18.19
CA LEU A 329 0.43 -14.40 -19.00
C LEU A 329 -0.63 -14.88 -20.00
N ASP A 330 -0.43 -16.03 -20.65
CA ASP A 330 -1.38 -16.60 -21.60
C ASP A 330 -2.69 -17.01 -20.92
N ILE A 331 -2.62 -17.55 -19.68
CA ILE A 331 -3.81 -17.80 -18.85
C ILE A 331 -4.52 -16.49 -18.51
N GLY A 332 -3.79 -15.49 -18.04
CA GLY A 332 -4.33 -14.19 -17.65
C GLY A 332 -4.92 -13.40 -18.84
N ASP A 333 -4.38 -13.58 -20.04
CA ASP A 333 -4.88 -12.99 -21.27
C ASP A 333 -6.07 -13.79 -21.89
N GLY A 334 -6.45 -14.93 -21.31
CA GLY A 334 -7.51 -15.79 -21.84
C GLY A 334 -7.15 -16.48 -23.17
N LYS A 335 -5.86 -16.69 -23.44
CA LYS A 335 -5.36 -17.32 -24.67
C LYS A 335 -5.33 -18.85 -24.59
N VAL A 336 -5.52 -19.40 -23.39
CA VAL A 336 -5.54 -20.85 -23.18
C VAL A 336 -6.90 -21.42 -23.58
N ALA A 337 -6.90 -22.57 -24.23
CA ALA A 337 -8.12 -23.23 -24.67
C ALA A 337 -9.02 -23.60 -23.48
N ILE A 338 -10.29 -23.28 -23.62
CA ILE A 338 -11.36 -23.66 -22.68
C ILE A 338 -12.03 -24.90 -23.22
N ASP A 339 -12.26 -25.91 -22.38
CA ASP A 339 -12.98 -27.09 -22.74
C ASP A 339 -14.51 -26.87 -22.85
N GLU A 340 -15.25 -27.91 -23.27
CA GLU A 340 -16.71 -27.84 -23.43
C GLU A 340 -17.46 -27.56 -22.12
N THR A 341 -16.82 -27.75 -20.96
CA THR A 341 -17.37 -27.49 -19.64
C THR A 341 -17.06 -26.11 -19.11
N GLY A 342 -16.25 -25.32 -19.84
CA GLY A 342 -15.86 -23.96 -19.44
C GLY A 342 -14.59 -23.91 -18.59
N TYR A 343 -13.86 -25.03 -18.42
CA TYR A 343 -12.63 -25.09 -17.64
C TYR A 343 -11.39 -24.95 -18.52
N VAL A 344 -10.35 -24.33 -17.94
CA VAL A 344 -9.02 -24.23 -18.54
C VAL A 344 -8.23 -25.49 -18.18
N LYS A 345 -7.73 -26.21 -19.17
CA LYS A 345 -6.82 -27.33 -18.94
C LYS A 345 -5.39 -26.80 -18.80
N LEU A 346 -4.84 -26.90 -17.60
CA LEU A 346 -3.45 -26.53 -17.36
C LEU A 346 -2.48 -27.53 -18.03
N PRO A 347 -1.31 -27.10 -18.52
CA PRO A 347 -0.25 -27.98 -18.97
C PRO A 347 0.16 -28.96 -17.87
N THR A 348 0.59 -30.18 -18.24
CA THR A 348 0.94 -31.25 -17.29
C THR A 348 2.15 -30.91 -16.41
N ASP A 349 3.02 -30.02 -16.90
CA ASP A 349 4.22 -29.54 -16.25
C ASP A 349 4.04 -28.19 -15.50
N PHE A 350 2.81 -27.66 -15.53
CA PHE A 350 2.52 -26.33 -14.97
C PHE A 350 2.49 -26.33 -13.44
N CYS A 351 1.91 -27.35 -12.81
CA CYS A 351 1.82 -27.47 -11.36
C CYS A 351 1.63 -28.94 -10.94
N THR A 352 1.95 -29.21 -9.68
CA THR A 352 1.59 -30.47 -9.01
C THR A 352 0.19 -30.34 -8.43
N ILE A 353 -0.70 -31.27 -8.76
CA ILE A 353 -2.07 -31.30 -8.23
C ILE A 353 -2.08 -32.14 -6.96
N ALA A 354 -2.57 -31.57 -5.87
CA ALA A 354 -2.81 -32.29 -4.62
C ALA A 354 -4.26 -32.82 -4.59
N ASP A 355 -4.44 -34.04 -4.15
CA ASP A 355 -5.75 -34.73 -4.14
C ASP A 355 -6.66 -34.18 -3.00
N SER A 356 -6.09 -33.58 -1.99
CA SER A 356 -6.81 -33.01 -0.84
C SER A 356 -6.13 -31.80 -0.25
N GLN A 357 -6.87 -31.04 0.55
CA GLN A 357 -6.30 -29.92 1.33
C GLN A 357 -5.24 -30.40 2.32
N ASP A 358 -5.40 -31.57 2.91
CA ASP A 358 -4.47 -32.12 3.89
C ASP A 358 -3.16 -32.51 3.22
N THR A 359 -3.23 -33.16 2.05
CA THR A 359 -2.05 -33.43 1.20
C THR A 359 -1.32 -32.15 0.79
N LEU A 360 -2.07 -31.08 0.45
CA LEU A 360 -1.48 -29.78 0.12
C LEU A 360 -0.74 -29.19 1.33
N ILE A 361 -1.33 -29.25 2.52
CA ILE A 361 -0.69 -28.76 3.75
C ILE A 361 0.61 -29.52 4.02
N GLU A 362 0.58 -30.87 3.92
CA GLU A 362 1.75 -31.70 4.13
C GLU A 362 2.88 -31.42 3.14
N GLN A 363 2.55 -31.14 1.87
CA GLN A 363 3.54 -30.82 0.84
C GLN A 363 4.16 -29.43 1.03
N ILE A 364 3.38 -28.44 1.44
CA ILE A 364 3.85 -27.05 1.59
C ILE A 364 4.50 -26.84 2.97
N PHE A 365 3.93 -27.43 4.01
CA PHE A 365 4.40 -27.30 5.39
C PHE A 365 4.79 -28.68 5.98
N PRO A 366 5.74 -29.40 5.37
CA PRO A 366 6.24 -30.63 5.96
C PRO A 366 6.81 -30.29 7.35
N ASP A 367 6.58 -31.16 8.31
CA ASP A 367 7.11 -30.99 9.68
C ASP A 367 6.70 -29.68 10.39
N VAL A 368 5.53 -29.09 10.04
CA VAL A 368 5.06 -27.86 10.68
C VAL A 368 5.00 -27.98 12.21
N HIS A 369 4.73 -29.18 12.72
CA HIS A 369 4.67 -29.49 14.16
C HIS A 369 6.02 -29.28 14.89
N THR A 370 7.15 -29.39 14.19
CA THR A 370 8.49 -29.11 14.72
C THR A 370 9.00 -27.71 14.35
N GLN A 371 8.61 -27.22 13.17
CA GLN A 371 9.14 -25.99 12.59
C GLN A 371 8.30 -24.74 12.88
N TYR A 372 7.17 -24.84 13.57
CA TYR A 372 6.25 -23.70 13.81
C TYR A 372 6.87 -22.49 14.53
N ARG A 373 8.02 -22.65 15.18
CA ARG A 373 8.79 -21.58 15.82
C ARG A 373 9.87 -20.98 14.93
N ASN A 374 10.16 -21.61 13.81
CA ASN A 374 11.17 -21.15 12.87
C ASN A 374 10.55 -20.13 11.91
N HIS A 375 10.71 -18.84 12.21
CA HIS A 375 10.11 -17.76 11.42
C HIS A 375 10.66 -17.69 9.99
N GLU A 376 11.94 -18.00 9.77
CA GLU A 376 12.54 -18.01 8.43
C GLU A 376 11.91 -19.12 7.59
N TRP A 377 11.79 -20.31 8.15
CA TRP A 377 11.16 -21.45 7.48
C TRP A 377 9.69 -21.18 7.14
N LEU A 378 8.93 -20.52 8.03
CA LEU A 378 7.53 -20.12 7.78
C LEU A 378 7.43 -19.04 6.70
N ALA A 379 8.36 -18.08 6.67
CA ALA A 379 8.34 -16.97 5.73
C ALA A 379 8.55 -17.40 4.26
N GLU A 380 9.17 -18.56 4.04
CA GLU A 380 9.40 -19.12 2.71
C GLU A 380 8.19 -19.85 2.13
N ARG A 381 7.13 -20.05 2.90
CA ARG A 381 5.99 -20.91 2.53
C ARG A 381 4.67 -20.18 2.67
N ALA A 382 3.76 -20.44 1.72
CA ALA A 382 2.39 -19.91 1.78
C ALA A 382 1.41 -20.79 1.02
N ILE A 383 0.18 -20.85 1.49
CA ILE A 383 -0.97 -21.37 0.74
C ILE A 383 -1.88 -20.20 0.43
N LEU A 384 -2.21 -20.02 -0.84
CA LEU A 384 -3.12 -18.98 -1.30
C LEU A 384 -4.49 -19.59 -1.57
N ALA A 385 -5.54 -18.92 -1.13
CA ALA A 385 -6.91 -19.30 -1.39
C ALA A 385 -7.75 -18.11 -1.85
N ALA A 386 -8.72 -18.35 -2.71
CA ALA A 386 -9.54 -17.29 -3.32
C ALA A 386 -10.58 -16.69 -2.35
N LYS A 387 -10.96 -17.40 -1.31
CA LYS A 387 -12.00 -17.00 -0.35
C LYS A 387 -11.45 -16.97 1.08
N ASN A 388 -11.84 -15.98 1.86
CA ASN A 388 -11.42 -15.87 3.27
C ASN A 388 -11.82 -17.11 4.10
N VAL A 389 -12.98 -17.71 3.82
CA VAL A 389 -13.41 -18.95 4.48
C VAL A 389 -12.44 -20.09 4.27
N ASP A 390 -11.88 -20.21 3.07
CA ASP A 390 -10.88 -21.25 2.77
C ASP A 390 -9.55 -20.93 3.46
N VAL A 391 -9.15 -19.66 3.51
CA VAL A 391 -7.97 -19.20 4.27
C VAL A 391 -8.11 -19.54 5.75
N ASP A 392 -9.26 -19.24 6.36
CA ASP A 392 -9.55 -19.52 7.76
C ASP A 392 -9.51 -21.03 8.04
N ASN A 393 -10.06 -21.84 7.13
CA ASN A 393 -10.03 -23.30 7.22
C ASN A 393 -8.60 -23.86 7.16
N PHE A 394 -7.75 -23.36 6.25
CA PHE A 394 -6.34 -23.77 6.19
C PHE A 394 -5.59 -23.36 7.46
N ASN A 395 -5.77 -22.14 7.92
CA ASN A 395 -5.14 -21.67 9.15
C ASN A 395 -5.55 -22.53 10.35
N LEU A 396 -6.85 -22.85 10.49
CA LEU A 396 -7.36 -23.70 11.58
C LEU A 396 -6.78 -25.12 11.50
N LYS A 397 -6.70 -25.71 10.31
CA LYS A 397 -6.12 -27.04 10.12
C LYS A 397 -4.65 -27.08 10.54
N ILE A 398 -3.85 -26.09 10.11
CA ILE A 398 -2.42 -26.00 10.44
C ILE A 398 -2.25 -25.78 11.96
N GLN A 399 -3.03 -24.89 12.56
CA GLN A 399 -3.02 -24.66 14.02
C GLN A 399 -3.35 -25.93 14.81
N ASN A 400 -4.34 -26.73 14.36
CA ASN A 400 -4.71 -27.96 15.01
C ASN A 400 -3.60 -29.04 14.93
N VAL A 401 -2.82 -29.06 13.84
CA VAL A 401 -1.65 -29.96 13.75
C VAL A 401 -0.62 -29.59 14.83
N VAL A 402 -0.32 -28.32 14.98
CA VAL A 402 0.61 -27.82 16.02
C VAL A 402 0.06 -28.06 17.43
N ALA A 403 -1.24 -27.80 17.66
CA ALA A 403 -1.86 -27.93 18.97
C ALA A 403 -1.90 -29.40 19.47
N ARG A 404 -2.13 -30.37 18.59
CA ARG A 404 -2.10 -31.80 18.91
C ARG A 404 -0.73 -32.26 19.38
N GLU A 405 0.34 -31.83 18.72
CA GLU A 405 1.72 -32.15 19.11
C GLU A 405 2.10 -31.53 20.47
N LEU A 406 1.55 -30.35 20.78
CA LEU A 406 1.76 -29.68 22.05
C LEU A 406 0.91 -30.25 23.21
N GLY A 407 0.00 -31.22 22.91
CA GLY A 407 -0.92 -31.79 23.91
C GLY A 407 -1.92 -30.78 24.45
N ILE A 408 -2.29 -29.75 23.68
CA ILE A 408 -3.22 -28.68 24.04
C ILE A 408 -4.66 -29.07 23.68
N ILE A 409 -4.84 -29.97 22.69
CA ILE A 409 -6.12 -30.53 22.23
C ILE A 409 -6.02 -32.05 22.14
#